data_3eeacd72deb84967675ce839bc195d14
#
_entry.id   3eeacd72deb84967675ce839bc195d14
#
_cell.length_a   1.000
_cell.length_b   1.000
_cell.length_c   1.000
_cell.angle_alpha   90.00
_cell.angle_beta   90.00
_cell.angle_gamma   90.00
#
_symmetry.space_group_name_H-M   'P 1'
#
loop_
_entity.id
_entity.type
_entity.pdbx_description
1 polymer ?
#
loop_
_entity_poly.entity_id
_entity_poly.type
_entity_poly.pdbx_seq_one_letter_code
_entity_poly.pdbx_strand_id
1 'polypeptide(L)'
;MRTWKRYAVAALVGAVAVAGACAPPPESDPRTVPVTTTTIPDGYPSTPVGDDQLRLNQLQLIGSHNSYHIAPAPQILDLLANAASVFPQVAAGLGDPATLRYTHATLPQQLARGLRTFELDVYADPDGGRFTQPVLASTIGFQDPLLPSNLGQPGLKVLHIADIDWRTQCATLQECLGQIRGWSDAHPGHLPIVINLELKADGLPDPLIGTPILPFDGPMLDVVDAELRAAVGDRLITPDDVRGSAPDLRTAITTTGWPTVAASRGKILFFMDNSGLRNAYLQGHPSLAGRVMFTSSGEGQPDGAILKENSPGDGSRIAQLVAQGYIVRTRADQDLTPSIDGVRTQADIALASGAQIVHTDFPAGEPAGNGYVVAFGLPVQGRCNPVSTTPATCQQPAVVEP
;
A
#
# COMPACT_ATOMS: atom_id res chain seq x y z
N MET A 1 -8.24 -21.77 -18.97
CA MET A 1 -8.22 -20.41 -18.37
C MET A 1 -8.39 -19.26 -19.38
N ARG A 2 -7.90 -19.33 -20.65
CA ARG A 2 -7.99 -18.22 -21.63
C ARG A 2 -9.39 -17.94 -22.22
N THR A 3 -10.31 -18.84 -22.21
CA THR A 3 -11.66 -18.69 -22.81
C THR A 3 -12.67 -18.03 -21.89
N TRP A 4 -12.52 -18.15 -20.59
CA TRP A 4 -13.46 -17.61 -19.59
C TRP A 4 -13.40 -16.09 -19.45
N LYS A 5 -12.22 -15.51 -19.62
CA LYS A 5 -12.01 -14.06 -19.52
C LYS A 5 -12.72 -13.27 -20.63
N ARG A 6 -12.97 -13.87 -21.79
CA ARG A 6 -13.65 -13.23 -22.94
C ARG A 6 -15.16 -13.02 -22.72
N TYR A 7 -15.81 -13.84 -21.93
CA TYR A 7 -17.25 -13.73 -21.69
C TYR A 7 -17.60 -12.69 -20.63
N ALA A 8 -16.74 -12.50 -19.65
CA ALA A 8 -16.94 -11.53 -18.58
C ALA A 8 -17.06 -10.10 -19.10
N VAL A 9 -16.35 -9.77 -20.12
CA VAL A 9 -16.23 -8.41 -20.65
C VAL A 9 -17.26 -8.11 -21.73
N ALA A 10 -17.63 -9.06 -22.57
CA ALA A 10 -18.80 -8.91 -23.46
C ALA A 10 -20.08 -8.66 -22.66
N ALA A 11 -20.14 -9.15 -21.43
CA ALA A 11 -21.22 -8.93 -20.49
C ALA A 11 -21.25 -7.50 -19.93
N LEU A 12 -20.08 -6.89 -19.69
CA LEU A 12 -20.00 -5.47 -19.23
C LEU A 12 -20.54 -4.52 -20.30
N VAL A 13 -20.20 -4.75 -21.56
CA VAL A 13 -20.65 -3.93 -22.70
C VAL A 13 -22.16 -4.12 -22.95
N GLY A 14 -22.71 -5.31 -22.71
CA GLY A 14 -24.14 -5.61 -22.85
C GLY A 14 -25.00 -4.92 -21.75
N ALA A 15 -24.47 -4.75 -20.54
CA ALA A 15 -25.18 -4.10 -19.43
C ALA A 15 -25.30 -2.57 -19.59
N VAL A 16 -24.40 -1.95 -20.34
CA VAL A 16 -24.41 -0.49 -20.61
C VAL A 16 -25.62 -0.05 -21.44
N ALA A 17 -26.18 -0.92 -22.28
CA ALA A 17 -27.29 -0.58 -23.19
C ALA A 17 -28.65 -0.37 -22.47
N VAL A 18 -28.76 -0.64 -21.16
CA VAL A 18 -30.03 -0.59 -20.41
C VAL A 18 -30.10 0.55 -19.40
N ALA A 19 -28.98 1.21 -19.06
CA ALA A 19 -28.98 2.30 -18.09
C ALA A 19 -29.26 3.66 -18.75
N GLY A 20 -30.53 4.05 -18.81
CA GLY A 20 -30.94 5.41 -19.19
C GLY A 20 -30.38 6.44 -18.20
N ALA A 21 -29.63 7.42 -18.72
CA ALA A 21 -28.91 8.43 -17.94
C ALA A 21 -29.90 9.43 -17.28
N CYS A 22 -30.06 9.31 -15.95
CA CYS A 22 -30.40 10.46 -15.11
C CYS A 22 -29.07 11.02 -14.58
N ALA A 23 -28.80 12.31 -14.79
CA ALA A 23 -27.64 12.96 -14.20
C ALA A 23 -27.76 12.94 -12.66
N PRO A 24 -26.80 12.41 -11.92
CA PRO A 24 -26.80 12.41 -10.47
C PRO A 24 -26.58 13.83 -9.93
N PRO A 25 -26.95 14.08 -8.65
CA PRO A 25 -26.59 15.32 -7.97
C PRO A 25 -25.06 15.49 -7.91
N PRO A 26 -24.57 16.75 -7.82
CA PRO A 26 -23.12 16.98 -7.72
C PRO A 26 -22.57 16.28 -6.48
N GLU A 27 -21.59 15.43 -6.70
CA GLU A 27 -20.87 14.69 -5.66
C GLU A 27 -20.00 15.66 -4.84
N SER A 28 -20.06 15.58 -3.51
CA SER A 28 -19.08 16.28 -2.66
C SER A 28 -17.68 15.74 -2.96
N ASP A 29 -16.69 16.63 -3.11
CA ASP A 29 -15.30 16.21 -3.40
C ASP A 29 -14.78 15.31 -2.27
N PRO A 30 -14.58 14.00 -2.52
CA PRO A 30 -14.14 13.06 -1.49
C PRO A 30 -12.72 13.32 -0.99
N ARG A 31 -11.95 14.20 -1.66
CA ARG A 31 -10.61 14.62 -1.23
C ARG A 31 -10.62 15.53 0.00
N THR A 32 -11.80 16.10 0.35
CA THR A 32 -11.96 16.99 1.51
C THR A 32 -12.37 16.25 2.78
N VAL A 33 -11.67 15.18 3.14
CA VAL A 33 -11.90 14.50 4.42
C VAL A 33 -11.44 15.41 5.57
N PRO A 34 -12.31 15.73 6.56
CA PRO A 34 -11.92 16.59 7.68
C PRO A 34 -10.70 16.03 8.42
N VAL A 35 -9.69 16.85 8.61
CA VAL A 35 -8.51 16.49 9.41
C VAL A 35 -8.91 16.59 10.89
N THR A 36 -9.20 15.46 11.51
CA THR A 36 -9.25 15.39 12.97
C THR A 36 -7.81 15.18 13.45
N THR A 37 -7.16 16.22 13.90
CA THR A 37 -5.86 16.11 14.58
C THR A 37 -6.07 15.37 15.89
N THR A 38 -5.55 14.16 15.97
CA THR A 38 -5.48 13.39 17.20
C THR A 38 -4.31 13.95 18.02
N THR A 39 -4.60 14.71 19.06
CA THR A 39 -3.58 15.17 20.01
C THR A 39 -3.15 14.00 20.89
N ILE A 40 -1.84 13.83 21.07
CA ILE A 40 -1.29 12.87 22.04
C ILE A 40 -1.75 13.33 23.43
N PRO A 41 -2.33 12.43 24.26
CA PRO A 41 -2.76 12.81 25.61
C PRO A 41 -1.60 13.34 26.46
N ASP A 42 -1.87 14.35 27.27
CA ASP A 42 -0.91 14.86 28.24
C ASP A 42 -0.39 13.75 29.16
N GLY A 43 0.93 13.65 29.31
CA GLY A 43 1.59 12.63 30.14
C GLY A 43 2.32 11.53 29.39
N TYR A 44 2.25 11.50 28.06
CA TYR A 44 3.15 10.66 27.26
C TYR A 44 4.54 11.30 27.17
N PRO A 45 5.62 10.53 27.39
CA PRO A 45 6.97 11.08 27.26
C PRO A 45 7.23 11.53 25.83
N SER A 46 7.70 12.74 25.67
CA SER A 46 8.07 13.36 24.40
C SER A 46 9.34 12.78 23.77
N THR A 47 10.04 11.92 24.50
CA THR A 47 11.28 11.27 24.02
C THR A 47 11.12 9.77 24.16
N PRO A 48 11.20 8.99 23.07
CA PRO A 48 11.16 7.53 23.12
C PRO A 48 12.36 7.00 23.91
N VAL A 49 12.10 6.24 24.95
CA VAL A 49 13.17 5.57 25.71
C VAL A 49 13.60 4.34 24.93
N GLY A 50 14.89 4.25 24.56
CA GLY A 50 15.48 3.05 23.96
C GLY A 50 15.56 3.04 22.43
N ASP A 51 15.38 4.17 21.74
CA ASP A 51 15.49 4.29 20.29
C ASP A 51 16.83 3.81 19.72
N ASP A 52 17.90 3.99 20.46
CA ASP A 52 19.26 3.55 20.13
C ASP A 52 19.46 2.03 20.27
N GLN A 53 18.61 1.37 21.02
CA GLN A 53 18.62 -0.08 21.22
C GLN A 53 17.49 -0.79 20.45
N LEU A 54 16.36 -0.12 20.24
CA LEU A 54 15.22 -0.68 19.53
C LEU A 54 15.51 -0.72 18.02
N ARG A 55 15.25 -1.86 17.37
CA ARG A 55 15.51 -2.06 15.94
C ARG A 55 14.22 -1.93 15.14
N LEU A 56 14.35 -1.68 13.82
CA LEU A 56 13.22 -1.54 12.90
C LEU A 56 12.22 -2.70 12.98
N ASN A 57 12.70 -3.93 13.01
CA ASN A 57 11.85 -5.13 13.11
C ASN A 57 11.25 -5.36 14.50
N GLN A 58 11.54 -4.48 15.45
CA GLN A 58 10.93 -4.46 16.78
C GLN A 58 9.83 -3.40 16.93
N LEU A 59 9.51 -2.70 15.84
CA LEU A 59 8.33 -1.85 15.74
C LEU A 59 7.15 -2.61 15.15
N GLN A 60 5.93 -2.19 15.51
CA GLN A 60 4.73 -2.49 14.76
C GLN A 60 4.07 -1.18 14.33
N LEU A 61 3.77 -1.06 13.04
CA LEU A 61 3.23 0.13 12.40
C LEU A 61 1.91 -0.24 11.72
N ILE A 62 0.94 0.69 11.76
CA ILE A 62 -0.28 0.60 10.98
C ILE A 62 -0.16 1.53 9.76
N GLY A 63 -0.69 1.10 8.65
CA GLY A 63 -0.79 1.86 7.43
C GLY A 63 -2.03 1.56 6.62
N SER A 64 -2.24 2.35 5.58
CA SER A 64 -3.32 2.14 4.64
C SER A 64 -2.91 1.18 3.52
N HIS A 65 -3.83 0.32 3.11
CA HIS A 65 -3.78 -0.41 1.85
C HIS A 65 -4.29 0.52 0.73
N ASN A 66 -3.72 0.47 -0.46
CA ASN A 66 -4.05 1.40 -1.55
C ASN A 66 -4.13 2.86 -1.08
N SER A 67 -3.08 3.34 -0.47
CA SER A 67 -3.05 4.59 0.31
C SER A 67 -3.47 5.86 -0.45
N TYR A 68 -3.47 5.79 -1.77
CA TYR A 68 -3.84 6.85 -2.72
C TYR A 68 -5.32 6.80 -3.14
N HIS A 69 -6.05 5.75 -2.76
CA HIS A 69 -7.35 5.40 -3.32
C HIS A 69 -8.46 6.42 -3.00
N ILE A 70 -9.25 6.72 -4.03
CA ILE A 70 -10.53 7.43 -3.94
C ILE A 70 -11.58 6.54 -4.58
N ALA A 71 -12.68 6.28 -3.88
CA ALA A 71 -13.76 5.42 -4.37
C ALA A 71 -14.19 5.78 -5.80
N PRO A 72 -14.45 4.79 -6.67
CA PRO A 72 -14.99 5.04 -7.99
C PRO A 72 -16.29 5.85 -7.94
N ALA A 73 -16.63 6.52 -9.04
CA ALA A 73 -17.89 7.21 -9.16
C ALA A 73 -19.07 6.27 -8.87
N PRO A 74 -20.15 6.73 -8.21
CA PRO A 74 -21.33 5.90 -7.92
C PRO A 74 -21.87 5.18 -9.14
N GLN A 75 -21.89 5.85 -10.31
CA GLN A 75 -22.34 5.27 -11.58
C GLN A 75 -21.49 4.07 -12.01
N ILE A 76 -20.19 4.11 -11.75
CA ILE A 76 -19.26 3.00 -12.03
C ILE A 76 -19.54 1.84 -11.08
N LEU A 77 -19.68 2.12 -9.78
CA LEU A 77 -19.99 1.11 -8.77
C LEU A 77 -21.34 0.42 -9.04
N ASP A 78 -22.36 1.19 -9.40
CA ASP A 78 -23.67 0.64 -9.74
C ASP A 78 -23.64 -0.21 -11.01
N LEU A 79 -22.88 0.22 -12.02
CA LEU A 79 -22.66 -0.56 -13.23
C LEU A 79 -21.95 -1.89 -12.93
N LEU A 80 -20.89 -1.86 -12.13
CA LEU A 80 -20.15 -3.06 -11.73
C LEU A 80 -21.02 -4.01 -10.90
N ALA A 81 -21.81 -3.49 -9.96
CA ALA A 81 -22.75 -4.28 -9.15
C ALA A 81 -23.86 -4.93 -10.00
N ASN A 82 -24.42 -4.19 -10.95
CA ASN A 82 -25.40 -4.72 -11.89
C ASN A 82 -24.80 -5.81 -12.79
N ALA A 83 -23.59 -5.56 -13.34
CA ALA A 83 -22.90 -6.55 -14.14
C ALA A 83 -22.58 -7.82 -13.34
N ALA A 84 -22.13 -7.69 -12.10
CA ALA A 84 -21.85 -8.81 -11.22
C ALA A 84 -23.11 -9.63 -10.87
N SER A 85 -24.27 -8.97 -10.70
CA SER A 85 -25.54 -9.64 -10.39
C SER A 85 -26.06 -10.47 -11.57
N VAL A 86 -25.90 -9.97 -12.81
CA VAL A 86 -26.37 -10.64 -14.04
C VAL A 86 -25.36 -11.68 -14.53
N PHE A 87 -24.09 -11.43 -14.33
CA PHE A 87 -22.97 -12.24 -14.78
C PHE A 87 -22.01 -12.59 -13.62
N PRO A 88 -22.31 -13.64 -12.84
CA PRO A 88 -21.47 -14.03 -11.70
C PRO A 88 -19.98 -14.22 -12.03
N GLN A 89 -19.64 -14.50 -13.29
CA GLN A 89 -18.26 -14.64 -13.76
C GLN A 89 -17.50 -13.28 -13.74
N VAL A 90 -18.23 -12.15 -13.85
CA VAL A 90 -17.66 -10.80 -13.72
C VAL A 90 -17.29 -10.56 -12.26
N ALA A 91 -18.17 -10.89 -11.33
CA ALA A 91 -17.88 -10.82 -9.89
C ALA A 91 -16.68 -11.69 -9.50
N ALA A 92 -16.57 -12.90 -10.04
CA ALA A 92 -15.44 -13.79 -9.80
C ALA A 92 -14.09 -13.25 -10.33
N GLY A 93 -14.13 -12.34 -11.33
CA GLY A 93 -12.94 -11.73 -11.92
C GLY A 93 -12.53 -10.38 -11.34
N LEU A 94 -13.50 -9.59 -10.88
CA LEU A 94 -13.30 -8.22 -10.37
C LEU A 94 -13.43 -8.11 -8.85
N GLY A 95 -13.92 -9.16 -8.17
CA GLY A 95 -14.32 -9.08 -6.77
C GLY A 95 -15.70 -8.42 -6.58
N ASP A 96 -16.11 -8.25 -5.33
CA ASP A 96 -17.32 -7.52 -4.97
C ASP A 96 -17.08 -6.01 -5.17
N PRO A 97 -17.83 -5.29 -6.01
CA PRO A 97 -17.67 -3.84 -6.18
C PRO A 97 -17.87 -3.03 -4.89
N ALA A 98 -18.54 -3.60 -3.89
CA ALA A 98 -18.65 -2.97 -2.57
C ALA A 98 -17.28 -2.80 -1.88
N THR A 99 -16.30 -3.63 -2.24
CA THR A 99 -14.93 -3.55 -1.72
C THR A 99 -14.16 -2.33 -2.21
N LEU A 100 -14.66 -1.63 -3.22
CA LEU A 100 -14.06 -0.39 -3.73
C LEU A 100 -14.65 0.87 -3.07
N ARG A 101 -15.61 0.71 -2.12
CA ARG A 101 -16.32 1.84 -1.49
C ARG A 101 -15.57 2.43 -0.30
N TYR A 102 -14.28 2.72 -0.44
CA TYR A 102 -13.51 3.44 0.58
C TYR A 102 -12.71 4.57 -0.08
N THR A 103 -12.34 5.55 0.70
CA THR A 103 -11.54 6.70 0.24
C THR A 103 -10.58 7.07 1.34
N HIS A 104 -9.31 7.20 0.98
CA HIS A 104 -8.29 7.68 1.89
C HIS A 104 -8.12 9.20 1.79
N ALA A 105 -7.74 9.82 2.89
CA ALA A 105 -7.22 11.18 2.91
C ALA A 105 -5.91 11.28 2.10
N THR A 106 -5.44 12.50 1.83
CA THR A 106 -4.14 12.69 1.19
C THR A 106 -3.00 12.07 2.00
N LEU A 107 -1.91 11.67 1.36
CA LEU A 107 -0.77 11.05 2.03
C LEU A 107 -0.22 11.91 3.19
N PRO A 108 -0.06 13.24 3.06
CA PRO A 108 0.31 14.09 4.20
C PRO A 108 -0.69 14.06 5.36
N GLN A 109 -2.00 13.98 5.08
CA GLN A 109 -3.01 13.89 6.13
C GLN A 109 -2.95 12.54 6.85
N GLN A 110 -2.73 11.45 6.13
CA GLN A 110 -2.54 10.12 6.71
C GLN A 110 -1.29 10.09 7.60
N LEU A 111 -0.17 10.68 7.15
CA LEU A 111 1.05 10.85 7.94
C LEU A 111 0.79 11.65 9.22
N ALA A 112 0.06 12.75 9.13
CA ALA A 112 -0.32 13.59 10.27
C ALA A 112 -1.21 12.84 11.28
N ARG A 113 -1.99 11.85 10.83
CA ARG A 113 -2.80 10.95 11.69
C ARG A 113 -2.00 9.80 12.31
N GLY A 114 -0.69 9.72 12.03
CA GLY A 114 0.20 8.72 12.62
C GLY A 114 0.46 7.47 11.78
N LEU A 115 -0.05 7.38 10.54
CA LEU A 115 0.28 6.27 9.68
C LEU A 115 1.74 6.35 9.22
N ARG A 116 2.43 5.21 9.18
CA ARG A 116 3.85 5.13 8.80
C ARG A 116 4.14 4.05 7.76
N THR A 117 3.09 3.37 7.29
CA THR A 117 3.22 2.44 6.17
C THR A 117 2.17 2.73 5.12
N PHE A 118 2.56 2.62 3.85
CA PHE A 118 1.72 2.97 2.69
C PHE A 118 1.87 1.92 1.59
N GLU A 119 0.83 1.81 0.76
CA GLU A 119 0.85 0.98 -0.43
C GLU A 119 0.47 1.83 -1.64
N LEU A 120 1.29 1.75 -2.70
CA LEU A 120 1.07 2.45 -3.95
C LEU A 120 1.11 1.44 -5.09
N ASP A 121 0.03 1.39 -5.87
CA ASP A 121 -0.06 0.56 -7.07
C ASP A 121 0.43 1.33 -8.28
N VAL A 122 1.43 0.81 -8.95
CA VAL A 122 2.20 1.55 -9.95
C VAL A 122 2.07 0.93 -11.32
N TYR A 123 1.71 1.75 -12.31
CA TYR A 123 1.68 1.39 -13.74
C TYR A 123 2.81 2.06 -14.49
N ALA A 124 3.42 1.33 -15.42
CA ALA A 124 4.42 1.88 -16.33
C ALA A 124 3.75 2.72 -17.44
N ASP A 125 4.18 3.98 -17.55
CA ASP A 125 3.75 4.91 -18.60
C ASP A 125 4.87 5.91 -18.95
N PRO A 126 6.02 5.39 -19.47
CA PRO A 126 7.22 6.22 -19.67
C PRO A 126 6.99 7.38 -20.63
N ASP A 127 6.09 7.23 -21.61
CA ASP A 127 5.79 8.25 -22.62
C ASP A 127 4.64 9.18 -22.18
N GLY A 128 3.88 8.79 -21.17
CA GLY A 128 2.68 9.49 -20.72
C GLY A 128 1.45 9.24 -21.59
N GLY A 129 0.28 9.61 -21.07
CA GLY A 129 -0.98 9.63 -21.80
C GLY A 129 -1.74 8.31 -21.89
N ARG A 130 -1.17 7.20 -21.47
CA ARG A 130 -1.78 5.87 -21.57
C ARG A 130 -3.10 5.75 -20.82
N PHE A 131 -3.24 6.42 -19.70
CA PHE A 131 -4.37 6.31 -18.76
C PHE A 131 -5.29 7.53 -18.75
N THR A 132 -5.16 8.42 -19.73
CA THR A 132 -5.95 9.66 -19.83
C THR A 132 -7.42 9.45 -20.20
N GLN A 133 -7.77 8.28 -20.73
CA GLN A 133 -9.12 7.94 -21.18
C GLN A 133 -9.48 6.53 -20.70
N PRO A 134 -9.92 6.37 -19.43
CA PRO A 134 -10.36 5.06 -18.94
C PRO A 134 -11.42 4.46 -19.85
N VAL A 135 -11.21 3.21 -20.26
CA VAL A 135 -12.04 2.58 -21.32
C VAL A 135 -13.50 2.47 -20.87
N LEU A 136 -13.77 2.12 -19.61
CA LEU A 136 -15.16 2.04 -19.12
C LEU A 136 -15.84 3.40 -19.16
N ALA A 137 -15.18 4.47 -18.71
CA ALA A 137 -15.73 5.83 -18.77
C ALA A 137 -16.08 6.23 -20.21
N SER A 138 -15.16 5.99 -21.14
CA SER A 138 -15.33 6.28 -22.57
C SER A 138 -16.50 5.48 -23.17
N THR A 139 -16.66 4.21 -22.80
CA THR A 139 -17.68 3.31 -23.31
C THR A 139 -19.10 3.76 -22.90
N ILE A 140 -19.26 4.27 -21.68
CA ILE A 140 -20.57 4.73 -21.18
C ILE A 140 -20.80 6.24 -21.36
N GLY A 141 -19.85 6.95 -21.96
CA GLY A 141 -19.92 8.40 -22.15
C GLY A 141 -19.81 9.20 -20.84
N PHE A 142 -19.25 8.60 -19.79
CA PHE A 142 -19.06 9.25 -18.49
C PHE A 142 -17.83 10.13 -18.49
N GLN A 143 -17.99 11.39 -18.13
CA GLN A 143 -16.87 12.32 -17.90
C GLN A 143 -16.69 12.49 -16.38
N ASP A 144 -15.65 11.90 -15.84
CA ASP A 144 -15.36 12.00 -14.41
C ASP A 144 -14.67 13.33 -14.09
N PRO A 145 -15.31 14.22 -13.29
CA PRO A 145 -14.66 15.46 -12.87
C PRO A 145 -13.45 15.26 -11.97
N LEU A 146 -13.27 14.06 -11.41
CA LEU A 146 -12.14 13.68 -10.56
C LEU A 146 -11.07 12.89 -11.33
N LEU A 147 -11.19 12.74 -12.65
CA LEU A 147 -10.10 12.18 -13.46
C LEU A 147 -8.88 13.10 -13.36
N PRO A 148 -7.71 12.60 -12.90
CA PRO A 148 -6.56 13.45 -12.71
C PRO A 148 -6.06 14.06 -14.02
N SER A 149 -5.85 15.38 -14.04
CA SER A 149 -5.43 16.12 -15.25
C SER A 149 -3.97 15.86 -15.66
N ASN A 150 -3.15 15.35 -14.74
CA ASN A 150 -1.72 15.08 -14.97
C ASN A 150 -1.41 13.65 -15.43
N LEU A 151 -2.41 12.82 -15.70
CA LEU A 151 -2.22 11.47 -16.29
C LEU A 151 -1.54 11.52 -17.68
N GLY A 152 -1.58 12.65 -18.36
CA GLY A 152 -0.88 12.86 -19.63
C GLY A 152 0.63 13.01 -19.53
N GLN A 153 1.18 13.24 -18.33
CA GLN A 153 2.62 13.41 -18.14
C GLN A 153 3.37 12.08 -18.26
N PRO A 154 4.61 12.07 -18.78
CA PRO A 154 5.48 10.90 -18.72
C PRO A 154 5.77 10.44 -17.29
N GLY A 155 6.08 9.14 -17.11
CA GLY A 155 6.48 8.55 -15.83
C GLY A 155 5.46 7.56 -15.27
N LEU A 156 5.78 7.00 -14.11
CA LEU A 156 4.96 5.97 -13.47
C LEU A 156 3.66 6.56 -12.92
N LYS A 157 2.54 5.86 -13.12
CA LYS A 157 1.19 6.27 -12.64
C LYS A 157 0.76 5.48 -11.42
N VAL A 158 0.00 6.13 -10.56
CA VAL A 158 -0.53 5.50 -9.33
C VAL A 158 -2.04 5.41 -9.43
N LEU A 159 -2.53 4.21 -9.75
CA LEU A 159 -3.94 3.86 -9.97
C LEU A 159 -4.21 2.44 -9.49
N HIS A 160 -5.42 2.16 -9.01
CA HIS A 160 -5.77 0.81 -8.57
C HIS A 160 -6.10 -0.12 -9.76
N ILE A 161 -7.18 0.15 -10.50
CA ILE A 161 -7.55 -0.58 -11.70
C ILE A 161 -7.80 0.45 -12.81
N ALA A 162 -6.83 0.63 -13.69
CA ALA A 162 -6.73 1.76 -14.62
C ALA A 162 -8.02 2.14 -15.37
N ASP A 163 -8.83 1.15 -15.76
CA ASP A 163 -10.03 1.36 -16.59
C ASP A 163 -11.36 1.34 -15.81
N ILE A 164 -11.31 1.05 -14.51
CA ILE A 164 -12.48 0.87 -13.64
C ILE A 164 -12.39 1.75 -12.40
N ASP A 165 -11.22 1.82 -11.79
CA ASP A 165 -10.95 2.47 -10.51
C ASP A 165 -9.71 3.37 -10.64
N TRP A 166 -9.90 4.48 -11.36
CA TRP A 166 -8.84 5.41 -11.78
C TRP A 166 -8.70 6.62 -10.87
N ARG A 167 -9.60 6.82 -9.89
CA ARG A 167 -9.52 7.96 -8.98
C ARG A 167 -8.39 7.78 -7.99
N THR A 168 -7.60 8.82 -7.78
CA THR A 168 -6.40 8.77 -6.93
C THR A 168 -6.12 10.11 -6.28
N GLN A 169 -5.51 10.09 -5.09
CA GLN A 169 -5.03 11.28 -4.38
C GLN A 169 -3.76 11.88 -5.00
N CYS A 170 -3.01 11.09 -5.76
CA CYS A 170 -1.79 11.50 -6.46
C CYS A 170 -1.59 10.60 -7.68
N ALA A 171 -1.65 11.18 -8.89
CA ALA A 171 -1.74 10.41 -10.14
C ALA A 171 -0.40 9.87 -10.65
N THR A 172 0.73 10.43 -10.20
CA THR A 172 2.06 9.97 -10.57
C THR A 172 2.86 9.55 -9.34
N LEU A 173 3.77 8.59 -9.52
CA LEU A 173 4.65 8.15 -8.42
C LEU A 173 5.46 9.34 -7.87
N GLN A 174 5.94 10.22 -8.76
CA GLN A 174 6.66 11.45 -8.38
C GLN A 174 5.80 12.36 -7.50
N GLU A 175 4.52 12.54 -7.82
CA GLU A 175 3.60 13.35 -7.02
C GLU A 175 3.38 12.73 -5.63
N CYS A 176 3.09 11.43 -5.57
CA CYS A 176 2.90 10.72 -4.30
C CYS A 176 4.14 10.82 -3.41
N LEU A 177 5.31 10.51 -3.96
CA LEU A 177 6.56 10.57 -3.23
C LEU A 177 6.96 12.00 -2.85
N GLY A 178 6.65 12.99 -3.71
CA GLY A 178 6.83 14.41 -3.40
C GLY A 178 6.01 14.86 -2.19
N GLN A 179 4.76 14.40 -2.08
CA GLN A 179 3.91 14.65 -0.90
C GLN A 179 4.51 14.03 0.38
N ILE A 180 4.95 12.76 0.31
CA ILE A 180 5.59 12.08 1.44
C ILE A 180 6.92 12.76 1.80
N ARG A 181 7.76 13.08 0.82
CA ARG A 181 9.05 13.74 1.04
C ARG A 181 8.87 15.12 1.68
N GLY A 182 7.93 15.92 1.17
CA GLY A 182 7.66 17.26 1.74
C GLY A 182 7.21 17.18 3.19
N TRP A 183 6.35 16.21 3.53
CA TRP A 183 5.97 15.97 4.93
C TRP A 183 7.16 15.52 5.77
N SER A 184 7.96 14.57 5.27
CA SER A 184 9.16 14.05 5.95
C SER A 184 10.19 15.14 6.23
N ASP A 185 10.37 16.08 5.31
CA ASP A 185 11.32 17.20 5.49
C ASP A 185 10.86 18.15 6.60
N ALA A 186 9.54 18.34 6.74
CA ALA A 186 8.95 19.14 7.83
C ALA A 186 8.96 18.43 9.19
N HIS A 187 9.15 17.10 9.23
CA HIS A 187 9.09 16.27 10.44
C HIS A 187 10.33 15.36 10.56
N PRO A 188 11.56 15.90 10.65
CA PRO A 188 12.80 15.12 10.50
C PRO A 188 13.01 14.03 11.56
N GLY A 189 12.27 14.08 12.68
CA GLY A 189 12.30 13.08 13.75
C GLY A 189 11.26 11.95 13.61
N HIS A 190 10.51 11.89 12.48
CA HIS A 190 9.47 10.88 12.30
C HIS A 190 10.01 9.45 12.35
N LEU A 191 9.16 8.50 12.75
CA LEU A 191 9.45 7.07 12.62
C LEU A 191 9.67 6.70 11.15
N PRO A 192 10.41 5.64 10.85
CA PRO A 192 10.62 5.19 9.47
C PRO A 192 9.30 5.01 8.73
N ILE A 193 9.24 5.56 7.51
CA ILE A 193 8.11 5.35 6.61
C ILE A 193 8.42 4.15 5.72
N VAL A 194 7.50 3.20 5.65
CA VAL A 194 7.60 2.03 4.79
C VAL A 194 6.61 2.15 3.63
N ILE A 195 7.09 2.03 2.40
CA ILE A 195 6.25 2.10 1.22
C ILE A 195 6.29 0.77 0.48
N ASN A 196 5.14 0.09 0.42
CA ASN A 196 4.91 -1.06 -0.43
C ASN A 196 4.57 -0.60 -1.84
N LEU A 197 5.26 -1.11 -2.87
CA LEU A 197 4.94 -0.87 -4.26
C LEU A 197 4.38 -2.13 -4.90
N GLU A 198 3.12 -2.09 -5.32
CA GLU A 198 2.56 -3.10 -6.22
C GLU A 198 2.74 -2.64 -7.67
N LEU A 199 3.64 -3.31 -8.39
CA LEU A 199 3.92 -3.01 -9.78
C LEU A 199 2.88 -3.72 -10.66
N LYS A 200 1.91 -2.98 -11.18
CA LYS A 200 0.78 -3.50 -11.95
C LYS A 200 1.23 -3.95 -13.36
N ALA A 201 1.37 -5.24 -13.54
CA ALA A 201 1.72 -5.86 -14.83
C ALA A 201 0.51 -6.42 -15.57
N ASP A 202 -0.64 -6.48 -14.94
CA ASP A 202 -1.89 -7.03 -15.45
C ASP A 202 -2.95 -5.93 -15.60
N GLY A 203 -3.58 -5.89 -16.77
CA GLY A 203 -4.76 -5.05 -17.05
C GLY A 203 -6.02 -5.89 -17.19
N LEU A 204 -7.11 -5.26 -17.65
CA LEU A 204 -8.29 -5.99 -18.07
C LEU A 204 -7.92 -6.91 -19.23
N PRO A 205 -8.49 -8.14 -19.28
CA PRO A 205 -7.94 -9.24 -20.06
C PRO A 205 -8.07 -9.15 -21.59
N ASP A 206 -8.71 -8.11 -22.12
CA ASP A 206 -8.90 -7.95 -23.57
C ASP A 206 -8.49 -6.53 -24.00
N PRO A 207 -7.56 -6.38 -24.96
CA PRO A 207 -7.12 -5.06 -25.46
C PRO A 207 -8.24 -4.27 -26.16
N LEU A 208 -9.37 -4.90 -26.50
CA LEU A 208 -10.56 -4.19 -27.01
C LEU A 208 -11.37 -3.51 -25.90
N ILE A 209 -11.08 -3.79 -24.63
CA ILE A 209 -11.89 -3.40 -23.47
C ILE A 209 -11.05 -2.89 -22.31
N GLY A 210 -9.74 -2.89 -22.43
CA GLY A 210 -8.82 -2.38 -21.41
C GLY A 210 -7.61 -1.71 -22.02
N THR A 211 -7.08 -0.75 -21.31
CA THR A 211 -5.82 -0.08 -21.63
C THR A 211 -4.68 -1.13 -21.63
N PRO A 212 -3.90 -1.24 -22.72
CA PRO A 212 -2.75 -2.15 -22.75
C PRO A 212 -1.72 -1.77 -21.68
N ILE A 213 -1.43 -2.68 -20.77
CA ILE A 213 -0.49 -2.46 -19.67
C ILE A 213 0.93 -2.87 -20.11
N LEU A 214 1.91 -2.02 -19.79
CA LEU A 214 3.31 -2.31 -20.03
C LEU A 214 3.88 -3.21 -18.92
N PRO A 215 4.72 -4.20 -19.26
CA PRO A 215 5.36 -5.05 -18.27
C PRO A 215 6.45 -4.31 -17.49
N PHE A 216 6.74 -4.78 -16.29
CA PHE A 216 7.92 -4.39 -15.53
C PHE A 216 9.05 -5.40 -15.80
N ASP A 217 9.76 -5.21 -16.90
CA ASP A 217 10.99 -5.93 -17.21
C ASP A 217 12.21 -5.30 -16.51
N GLY A 218 13.41 -5.87 -16.71
CA GLY A 218 14.63 -5.37 -16.09
C GLY A 218 14.87 -3.87 -16.28
N PRO A 219 14.85 -3.33 -17.52
CA PRO A 219 14.97 -1.90 -17.78
C PRO A 219 13.91 -1.06 -17.09
N MET A 220 12.65 -1.49 -17.05
CA MET A 220 11.59 -0.76 -16.36
C MET A 220 11.75 -0.78 -14.84
N LEU A 221 12.26 -1.87 -14.28
CA LEU A 221 12.60 -1.95 -12.85
C LEU A 221 13.77 -1.01 -12.49
N ASP A 222 14.71 -0.79 -13.42
CA ASP A 222 15.75 0.24 -13.25
C ASP A 222 15.18 1.65 -13.28
N VAL A 223 14.15 1.93 -14.09
CA VAL A 223 13.41 3.19 -14.08
C VAL A 223 12.71 3.42 -12.74
N VAL A 224 12.08 2.38 -12.17
CA VAL A 224 11.47 2.46 -10.82
C VAL A 224 12.54 2.86 -9.80
N ASP A 225 13.67 2.16 -9.74
CA ASP A 225 14.76 2.48 -8.80
C ASP A 225 15.26 3.92 -8.98
N ALA A 226 15.39 4.39 -10.22
CA ALA A 226 15.82 5.76 -10.52
C ALA A 226 14.80 6.80 -10.04
N GLU A 227 13.50 6.58 -10.25
CA GLU A 227 12.44 7.48 -9.76
C GLU A 227 12.43 7.53 -8.22
N LEU A 228 12.56 6.39 -7.54
CA LEU A 228 12.61 6.34 -6.08
C LEU A 228 13.82 7.11 -5.53
N ARG A 229 14.99 6.91 -6.11
CA ARG A 229 16.21 7.65 -5.73
C ARG A 229 16.07 9.15 -5.94
N ALA A 230 15.50 9.56 -7.08
CA ALA A 230 15.31 10.97 -7.39
C ALA A 230 14.33 11.65 -6.43
N ALA A 231 13.26 10.96 -6.04
CA ALA A 231 12.22 11.51 -5.18
C ALA A 231 12.65 11.59 -3.70
N VAL A 232 13.35 10.57 -3.19
CA VAL A 232 13.59 10.41 -1.75
C VAL A 232 15.04 10.76 -1.36
N GLY A 233 16.00 10.51 -2.25
CA GLY A 233 17.39 10.92 -2.07
C GLY A 233 18.05 10.34 -0.80
N ASP A 234 18.60 11.21 0.03
CA ASP A 234 19.33 10.91 1.26
C ASP A 234 18.49 10.30 2.39
N ARG A 235 17.17 10.30 2.25
CA ARG A 235 16.24 9.66 3.23
C ARG A 235 16.02 8.17 2.99
N LEU A 236 16.61 7.59 1.97
CA LEU A 236 16.49 6.16 1.70
C LEU A 236 17.16 5.30 2.78
N ILE A 237 16.50 4.17 3.09
CA ILE A 237 17.14 2.97 3.64
C ILE A 237 17.06 1.92 2.54
N THR A 238 18.21 1.50 2.04
CA THR A 238 18.34 0.51 0.96
C THR A 238 18.67 -0.88 1.51
N PRO A 239 18.53 -1.94 0.70
CA PRO A 239 19.03 -3.25 1.06
C PRO A 239 20.52 -3.27 1.43
N ASP A 240 21.33 -2.43 0.78
CA ASP A 240 22.77 -2.32 1.08
C ASP A 240 23.03 -1.74 2.48
N ASP A 241 22.24 -0.77 2.92
CA ASP A 241 22.33 -0.19 4.27
C ASP A 241 22.04 -1.24 5.35
N VAL A 242 21.14 -2.17 5.09
CA VAL A 242 20.77 -3.26 6.01
C VAL A 242 21.78 -4.41 5.91
N ARG A 243 22.21 -4.77 4.69
CA ARG A 243 23.17 -5.85 4.48
C ARG A 243 24.53 -5.54 5.10
N GLY A 244 24.98 -4.30 4.95
CA GLY A 244 26.32 -3.89 5.41
C GLY A 244 27.42 -4.79 4.85
N SER A 245 28.28 -5.32 5.71
CA SER A 245 29.36 -6.24 5.34
C SER A 245 28.95 -7.73 5.33
N ALA A 246 27.71 -8.06 5.62
CA ALA A 246 27.24 -9.45 5.60
C ALA A 246 27.20 -9.99 4.14
N PRO A 247 27.34 -11.32 3.95
CA PRO A 247 27.33 -11.92 2.61
C PRO A 247 25.97 -11.77 1.89
N ASP A 248 24.90 -11.70 2.65
CA ASP A 248 23.55 -11.52 2.14
C ASP A 248 22.61 -10.88 3.20
N LEU A 249 21.44 -10.45 2.78
CA LEU A 249 20.43 -9.81 3.64
C LEU A 249 19.94 -10.75 4.74
N ARG A 250 19.68 -12.01 4.39
CA ARG A 250 19.20 -13.00 5.38
C ARG A 250 20.21 -13.16 6.53
N THR A 251 21.47 -13.27 6.19
CA THR A 251 22.55 -13.33 7.19
C THR A 251 22.60 -12.03 8.02
N ALA A 252 22.51 -10.86 7.37
CA ALA A 252 22.54 -9.59 8.08
C ALA A 252 21.44 -9.49 9.14
N ILE A 253 20.18 -9.72 8.76
CA ILE A 253 19.04 -9.56 9.68
C ILE A 253 19.05 -10.57 10.84
N THR A 254 19.71 -11.71 10.68
CA THR A 254 19.80 -12.75 11.71
C THR A 254 21.03 -12.67 12.61
N THR A 255 22.07 -11.96 12.20
CA THR A 255 23.31 -11.80 12.96
C THR A 255 23.51 -10.40 13.50
N THR A 256 23.60 -9.41 12.63
CA THR A 256 23.75 -7.99 12.99
C THR A 256 22.42 -7.36 13.37
N GLY A 257 21.32 -7.81 12.72
CA GLY A 257 19.98 -7.29 12.86
C GLY A 257 19.73 -6.04 12.01
N TRP A 258 18.48 -5.59 12.03
CA TRP A 258 18.05 -4.36 11.37
C TRP A 258 18.69 -3.11 12.01
N PRO A 259 18.78 -1.98 11.27
CA PRO A 259 19.18 -0.71 11.86
C PRO A 259 18.33 -0.35 13.08
N THR A 260 18.88 0.45 13.97
CA THR A 260 18.14 0.96 15.13
C THR A 260 17.07 1.96 14.70
N VAL A 261 16.05 2.15 15.53
CA VAL A 261 15.03 3.19 15.31
C VAL A 261 15.67 4.57 15.25
N ALA A 262 16.62 4.86 16.14
CA ALA A 262 17.36 6.12 16.14
C ALA A 262 18.09 6.38 14.80
N ALA A 263 18.74 5.37 14.23
CA ALA A 263 19.43 5.48 12.95
C ALA A 263 18.45 5.58 11.75
N SER A 264 17.20 5.20 11.96
CA SER A 264 16.18 5.11 10.92
C SER A 264 15.15 6.24 10.96
N ARG A 265 15.18 7.10 11.98
CA ARG A 265 14.29 8.27 12.03
C ARG A 265 14.52 9.19 10.84
N GLY A 266 13.44 9.76 10.32
CA GLY A 266 13.48 10.61 9.15
C GLY A 266 13.79 9.88 7.84
N LYS A 267 13.80 8.55 7.84
CA LYS A 267 14.12 7.73 6.67
C LYS A 267 12.89 7.04 6.09
N ILE A 268 13.03 6.59 4.83
CA ILE A 268 12.00 5.94 4.04
C ILE A 268 12.60 4.68 3.42
N LEU A 269 11.88 3.58 3.49
CA LEU A 269 12.27 2.34 2.82
C LEU A 269 11.14 1.84 1.91
N PHE A 270 11.51 1.15 0.84
CA PHE A 270 10.57 0.59 -0.13
C PHE A 270 10.70 -0.93 -0.19
N PHE A 271 9.56 -1.60 -0.38
CA PHE A 271 9.60 -3.00 -0.78
C PHE A 271 8.60 -3.26 -1.92
N MET A 272 8.96 -4.19 -2.79
CA MET A 272 8.16 -4.60 -3.93
C MET A 272 7.19 -5.71 -3.50
N ASP A 273 5.90 -5.50 -3.71
CA ASP A 273 4.85 -6.47 -3.39
C ASP A 273 4.92 -7.74 -4.26
N ASN A 274 5.34 -7.58 -5.50
CA ASN A 274 5.28 -8.61 -6.53
C ASN A 274 6.37 -9.68 -6.38
N SER A 275 6.07 -10.81 -5.79
CA SER A 275 7.01 -11.95 -5.73
C SER A 275 7.37 -12.50 -7.12
N GLY A 276 6.47 -12.38 -8.12
CA GLY A 276 6.71 -12.81 -9.50
C GLY A 276 7.80 -12.00 -10.23
N LEU A 277 8.02 -10.74 -9.85
CA LEU A 277 9.06 -9.89 -10.44
C LEU A 277 10.42 -10.03 -9.75
N ARG A 278 10.49 -10.74 -8.63
CA ARG A 278 11.69 -10.89 -7.81
C ARG A 278 12.92 -11.33 -8.61
N ASN A 279 12.78 -12.34 -9.46
CA ASN A 279 13.93 -12.88 -10.22
C ASN A 279 14.46 -11.86 -11.24
N ALA A 280 13.59 -11.10 -11.91
CA ALA A 280 14.00 -10.04 -12.81
C ALA A 280 14.73 -8.91 -12.04
N TYR A 281 14.23 -8.56 -10.86
CA TYR A 281 14.82 -7.52 -10.02
C TYR A 281 16.19 -7.91 -9.43
N LEU A 282 16.40 -9.19 -9.16
CA LEU A 282 17.69 -9.74 -8.68
C LEU A 282 18.73 -9.96 -9.78
N GLN A 283 18.34 -9.90 -11.05
CA GLN A 283 19.27 -10.19 -12.15
C GLN A 283 20.43 -9.19 -12.16
N GLY A 284 21.66 -9.69 -11.96
CA GLY A 284 22.85 -8.85 -11.83
C GLY A 284 23.06 -8.19 -10.46
N HIS A 285 22.13 -8.40 -9.52
CA HIS A 285 22.09 -7.76 -8.20
C HIS A 285 21.98 -8.79 -7.07
N PRO A 286 23.02 -9.62 -6.83
CA PRO A 286 22.95 -10.66 -5.80
C PRO A 286 22.62 -10.05 -4.44
N SER A 287 21.63 -10.64 -3.75
CA SER A 287 21.12 -10.12 -2.48
C SER A 287 20.74 -8.62 -2.51
N LEU A 288 20.20 -8.18 -3.63
CA LEU A 288 19.76 -6.79 -3.90
C LEU A 288 20.89 -5.75 -3.89
N ALA A 289 22.14 -6.15 -4.16
CA ALA A 289 23.27 -5.21 -4.23
C ALA A 289 23.00 -4.08 -5.23
N GLY A 290 23.05 -2.82 -4.78
CA GLY A 290 22.78 -1.63 -5.57
C GLY A 290 21.30 -1.35 -5.87
N ARG A 291 20.36 -2.19 -5.45
CA ARG A 291 18.90 -1.96 -5.59
C ARG A 291 18.36 -1.01 -4.52
N VAL A 292 17.18 -0.45 -4.77
CA VAL A 292 16.49 0.46 -3.84
C VAL A 292 15.47 -0.27 -2.99
N MET A 293 14.69 -1.17 -3.61
CA MET A 293 13.60 -1.86 -2.93
C MET A 293 14.07 -3.18 -2.33
N PHE A 294 13.52 -3.48 -1.15
CA PHE A 294 13.46 -4.86 -0.68
C PHE A 294 12.45 -5.65 -1.53
N THR A 295 12.57 -6.96 -1.57
CA THR A 295 11.63 -7.84 -2.28
C THR A 295 10.68 -8.54 -1.33
N SER A 296 9.46 -8.83 -1.77
CA SER A 296 8.60 -9.83 -1.16
C SER A 296 9.19 -11.21 -1.48
N SER A 297 10.11 -11.66 -0.62
CA SER A 297 10.89 -12.87 -0.81
C SER A 297 10.29 -14.07 -0.06
N GLY A 298 10.86 -15.26 -0.24
CA GLY A 298 10.55 -16.44 0.57
C GLY A 298 11.45 -16.56 1.78
N GLU A 299 10.97 -17.29 2.80
CA GLU A 299 11.77 -17.63 3.96
C GLU A 299 13.07 -18.33 3.56
N GLY A 300 14.17 -17.95 4.18
CA GLY A 300 15.50 -18.56 3.95
C GLY A 300 16.22 -18.09 2.69
N GLN A 301 15.59 -17.27 1.83
CA GLN A 301 16.26 -16.75 0.64
C GLN A 301 17.33 -15.71 1.00
N PRO A 302 18.46 -15.64 0.25
CA PRO A 302 19.54 -14.67 0.53
C PRO A 302 19.11 -13.21 0.53
N ASP A 303 18.12 -12.82 -0.30
CA ASP A 303 17.51 -11.49 -0.34
C ASP A 303 16.33 -11.34 0.62
N GLY A 304 16.00 -12.39 1.39
CA GLY A 304 14.86 -12.42 2.30
C GLY A 304 15.07 -11.57 3.54
N ALA A 305 14.44 -10.40 3.58
CA ALA A 305 14.42 -9.52 4.73
C ALA A 305 12.97 -9.08 5.06
N ILE A 306 12.16 -8.78 4.03
CA ILE A 306 10.74 -8.47 4.16
C ILE A 306 9.94 -9.58 3.50
N LEU A 307 8.90 -10.08 4.18
CA LEU A 307 8.00 -11.12 3.67
C LEU A 307 6.55 -10.64 3.73
N LYS A 308 5.76 -11.10 2.75
CA LYS A 308 4.34 -10.79 2.66
C LYS A 308 3.50 -11.99 3.02
N GLU A 309 2.66 -11.81 4.03
CA GLU A 309 1.61 -12.76 4.45
C GLU A 309 0.28 -12.00 4.48
N ASN A 310 -0.38 -11.87 3.32
CA ASN A 310 -1.59 -11.05 3.17
C ASN A 310 -2.69 -11.43 4.16
N SER A 311 -2.93 -12.73 4.35
CA SER A 311 -3.85 -13.20 5.38
C SER A 311 -3.07 -13.51 6.66
N PRO A 312 -3.47 -12.97 7.82
CA PRO A 312 -2.81 -13.31 9.08
C PRO A 312 -3.06 -14.75 9.53
N GLY A 313 -4.03 -15.45 8.94
CA GLY A 313 -4.41 -16.81 9.36
C GLY A 313 -4.79 -16.84 10.84
N ASP A 314 -4.11 -17.70 11.62
CA ASP A 314 -4.18 -17.73 13.08
C ASP A 314 -3.04 -16.93 13.77
N GLY A 315 -2.21 -16.25 12.99
CA GLY A 315 -1.06 -15.45 13.43
C GLY A 315 0.22 -16.26 13.69
N SER A 316 0.16 -17.58 13.79
CA SER A 316 1.30 -18.41 14.19
C SER A 316 2.45 -18.35 13.16
N ARG A 317 2.13 -18.38 11.87
CA ARG A 317 3.11 -18.27 10.79
C ARG A 317 3.86 -16.95 10.83
N ILE A 318 3.13 -15.86 11.00
CA ILE A 318 3.71 -14.52 11.10
C ILE A 318 4.62 -14.43 12.32
N ALA A 319 4.16 -14.90 13.49
CA ALA A 319 4.96 -14.88 14.71
C ALA A 319 6.27 -15.67 14.58
N GLN A 320 6.26 -16.81 13.88
CA GLN A 320 7.47 -17.58 13.58
C GLN A 320 8.46 -16.81 12.72
N LEU A 321 8.00 -16.11 11.67
CA LEU A 321 8.85 -15.31 10.79
C LEU A 321 9.43 -14.10 11.54
N VAL A 322 8.61 -13.43 12.33
CA VAL A 322 9.03 -12.30 13.19
C VAL A 322 10.12 -12.72 14.18
N ALA A 323 9.95 -13.88 14.82
CA ALA A 323 10.94 -14.43 15.74
C ALA A 323 12.27 -14.78 15.05
N GLN A 324 12.27 -15.02 13.73
CA GLN A 324 13.47 -15.24 12.93
C GLN A 324 14.13 -13.94 12.44
N GLY A 325 13.59 -12.76 12.79
CA GLY A 325 14.17 -11.47 12.46
C GLY A 325 13.64 -10.83 11.18
N TYR A 326 12.70 -11.45 10.46
CA TYR A 326 12.06 -10.83 9.30
C TYR A 326 11.16 -9.67 9.71
N ILE A 327 11.00 -8.70 8.80
CA ILE A 327 9.84 -7.82 8.80
C ILE A 327 8.74 -8.51 8.00
N VAL A 328 7.54 -8.57 8.56
CA VAL A 328 6.38 -9.19 7.90
C VAL A 328 5.30 -8.15 7.66
N ARG A 329 4.78 -8.10 6.43
CA ARG A 329 3.59 -7.32 6.05
C ARG A 329 2.38 -8.24 6.04
N THR A 330 1.28 -7.78 6.64
CA THR A 330 -0.02 -8.44 6.60
C THR A 330 -1.16 -7.44 6.39
N ARG A 331 -2.37 -7.91 6.13
CA ARG A 331 -3.58 -7.09 6.07
C ARG A 331 -4.52 -7.44 7.22
N ALA A 332 -5.11 -6.40 7.81
CA ALA A 332 -6.08 -6.53 8.89
C ALA A 332 -7.49 -6.89 8.40
N ASP A 333 -7.78 -6.61 7.15
CA ASP A 333 -9.11 -6.68 6.54
C ASP A 333 -9.03 -7.15 5.07
N GLN A 334 -8.22 -8.17 4.82
CA GLN A 334 -8.21 -8.82 3.52
C GLN A 334 -9.64 -9.27 3.17
N ASP A 335 -10.04 -9.05 1.90
CA ASP A 335 -11.37 -9.30 1.37
C ASP A 335 -12.49 -8.38 1.92
N LEU A 336 -12.16 -7.38 2.75
CA LEU A 336 -13.04 -6.34 3.32
C LEU A 336 -14.29 -6.85 4.06
N THR A 337 -14.50 -8.16 4.16
CA THR A 337 -15.64 -8.75 4.87
C THR A 337 -15.75 -8.27 6.32
N PRO A 338 -14.65 -8.21 7.12
CA PRO A 338 -14.71 -7.71 8.49
C PRO A 338 -15.21 -6.27 8.61
N SER A 339 -14.86 -5.40 7.64
CA SER A 339 -15.30 -4.00 7.64
C SER A 339 -16.78 -3.86 7.30
N ILE A 340 -17.33 -4.77 6.49
CA ILE A 340 -18.76 -4.82 6.17
C ILE A 340 -19.55 -5.33 7.36
N ASP A 341 -19.08 -6.40 8.01
CA ASP A 341 -19.77 -7.09 9.10
C ASP A 341 -19.45 -6.51 10.49
N GLY A 342 -18.48 -5.61 10.61
CA GLY A 342 -17.97 -5.08 11.88
C GLY A 342 -17.13 -6.06 12.69
N VAL A 343 -16.80 -7.22 12.13
CA VAL A 343 -16.04 -8.28 12.82
C VAL A 343 -14.54 -7.95 12.81
N ARG A 344 -13.93 -7.89 14.00
CA ARG A 344 -12.53 -7.50 14.19
C ARG A 344 -11.54 -8.68 14.27
N THR A 345 -12.00 -9.92 14.19
CA THR A 345 -11.16 -11.10 14.45
C THR A 345 -9.87 -11.11 13.63
N GLN A 346 -9.93 -10.80 12.34
CA GLN A 346 -8.74 -10.77 11.48
C GLN A 346 -7.79 -9.63 11.87
N ALA A 347 -8.32 -8.44 12.16
CA ALA A 347 -7.53 -7.30 12.61
C ALA A 347 -6.83 -7.57 13.95
N ASP A 348 -7.54 -8.19 14.88
CA ASP A 348 -7.00 -8.51 16.20
C ASP A 348 -5.88 -9.57 16.09
N ILE A 349 -6.06 -10.58 15.23
CA ILE A 349 -5.01 -11.56 14.91
C ILE A 349 -3.81 -10.88 14.24
N ALA A 350 -4.04 -10.03 13.23
CA ALA A 350 -2.98 -9.30 12.54
C ALA A 350 -2.14 -8.48 13.52
N LEU A 351 -2.79 -7.75 14.43
CA LEU A 351 -2.12 -6.93 15.45
C LEU A 351 -1.41 -7.79 16.51
N ALA A 352 -1.94 -8.95 16.88
CA ALA A 352 -1.35 -9.85 17.86
C ALA A 352 -0.20 -10.69 17.28
N SER A 353 -0.19 -10.95 15.97
CA SER A 353 0.78 -11.81 15.28
C SER A 353 2.22 -11.29 15.32
N GLY A 354 2.41 -10.00 15.61
CA GLY A 354 3.70 -9.35 15.57
C GLY A 354 4.15 -8.90 14.18
N ALA A 355 3.29 -8.97 13.15
CA ALA A 355 3.61 -8.32 11.87
C ALA A 355 4.00 -6.86 12.10
N GLN A 356 5.13 -6.44 11.54
CA GLN A 356 5.63 -5.07 11.68
C GLN A 356 4.83 -4.08 10.85
N ILE A 357 4.28 -4.54 9.73
CA ILE A 357 3.48 -3.74 8.80
C ILE A 357 2.07 -4.34 8.76
N VAL A 358 1.10 -3.59 9.29
CA VAL A 358 -0.31 -3.99 9.27
C VAL A 358 -1.09 -3.00 8.42
N HIS A 359 -1.46 -3.39 7.21
CA HIS A 359 -2.24 -2.57 6.30
C HIS A 359 -3.74 -2.79 6.49
N THR A 360 -4.53 -1.73 6.32
CA THR A 360 -5.99 -1.70 6.41
C THR A 360 -6.58 -0.70 5.43
N ASP A 361 -7.81 -0.94 4.97
CA ASP A 361 -8.58 0.05 4.21
C ASP A 361 -9.30 1.05 5.13
N PHE A 362 -9.27 0.84 6.45
CA PHE A 362 -9.96 1.65 7.45
C PHE A 362 -9.04 2.02 8.63
N PRO A 363 -8.00 2.83 8.38
CA PRO A 363 -7.08 3.25 9.44
C PRO A 363 -7.72 4.29 10.36
N ALA A 364 -6.99 4.67 11.42
CA ALA A 364 -7.40 5.73 12.35
C ALA A 364 -7.82 7.01 11.61
N GLY A 365 -9.01 7.53 11.93
CA GLY A 365 -9.58 8.70 11.28
C GLY A 365 -10.34 8.44 9.97
N GLU A 366 -10.41 7.19 9.52
CA GLU A 366 -11.14 6.75 8.31
C GLU A 366 -11.95 5.48 8.60
N PRO A 367 -12.95 5.53 9.52
CA PRO A 367 -13.74 4.36 9.86
C PRO A 367 -14.65 3.95 8.70
N ALA A 368 -14.92 2.65 8.56
CA ALA A 368 -15.99 2.16 7.72
C ALA A 368 -17.36 2.68 8.18
N GLY A 369 -18.37 2.58 7.34
CA GLY A 369 -19.73 3.06 7.63
C GLY A 369 -20.38 2.43 8.86
N ASN A 370 -19.94 1.25 9.29
CA ASN A 370 -20.36 0.57 10.51
C ASN A 370 -19.48 0.89 11.74
N GLY A 371 -18.51 1.81 11.60
CA GLY A 371 -17.58 2.18 12.66
C GLY A 371 -16.35 1.28 12.79
N TYR A 372 -16.17 0.28 11.91
CA TYR A 372 -14.95 -0.54 11.90
C TYR A 372 -13.72 0.34 11.61
N VAL A 373 -12.68 0.19 12.41
CA VAL A 373 -11.41 0.92 12.28
C VAL A 373 -10.28 0.09 12.85
N VAL A 374 -9.10 0.15 12.24
CA VAL A 374 -7.88 -0.49 12.74
C VAL A 374 -6.92 0.56 13.28
N ALA A 375 -6.70 0.51 14.58
CA ALA A 375 -5.83 1.45 15.31
C ALA A 375 -5.24 0.76 16.55
N PHE A 376 -4.20 1.33 17.11
CA PHE A 376 -3.60 0.82 18.38
C PHE A 376 -4.42 1.17 19.63
N GLY A 377 -5.54 1.87 19.51
CA GLY A 377 -6.33 2.36 20.63
C GLY A 377 -5.74 3.61 21.32
N LEU A 378 -4.59 4.07 20.86
CA LEU A 378 -3.90 5.28 21.29
C LEU A 378 -3.48 6.08 20.08
N PRO A 379 -3.39 7.42 20.16
CA PRO A 379 -2.92 8.28 19.07
C PRO A 379 -1.39 8.21 18.98
N VAL A 380 -0.86 7.06 18.52
CA VAL A 380 0.58 6.81 18.41
C VAL A 380 0.93 6.37 16.99
N GLN A 381 2.14 6.71 16.56
CA GLN A 381 2.65 6.42 15.23
C GLN A 381 3.14 4.97 15.10
N GLY A 382 3.46 4.34 16.22
CA GLY A 382 3.90 2.95 16.27
C GLY A 382 3.87 2.41 17.69
N ARG A 383 4.06 1.10 17.83
CA ARG A 383 4.20 0.46 19.13
C ARG A 383 5.34 -0.57 19.12
N CYS A 384 5.78 -0.95 20.31
CA CYS A 384 6.65 -2.10 20.47
C CYS A 384 6.01 -3.36 19.87
N ASN A 385 6.78 -4.10 19.11
CA ASN A 385 6.31 -5.33 18.51
C ASN A 385 5.99 -6.37 19.60
N PRO A 386 4.78 -6.94 19.65
CA PRO A 386 4.36 -7.82 20.73
C PRO A 386 5.09 -9.18 20.77
N VAL A 387 5.78 -9.56 19.68
CA VAL A 387 6.47 -10.85 19.54
C VAL A 387 8.00 -10.70 19.69
N SER A 388 8.59 -9.66 19.05
CA SER A 388 10.04 -9.49 19.01
C SER A 388 10.61 -8.57 20.10
N THR A 389 9.77 -8.01 20.97
CA THR A 389 10.23 -7.20 22.12
C THR A 389 9.84 -7.81 23.46
N THR A 390 10.56 -7.40 24.49
CA THR A 390 10.26 -7.71 25.89
C THR A 390 10.19 -6.40 26.68
N PRO A 391 9.62 -6.38 27.90
CA PRO A 391 9.64 -5.18 28.76
C PRO A 391 11.06 -4.63 29.03
N ALA A 392 12.09 -5.47 28.91
CA ALA A 392 13.50 -5.05 29.06
C ALA A 392 14.02 -4.32 27.82
N THR A 393 13.50 -4.65 26.62
CA THR A 393 13.96 -4.05 25.33
C THR A 393 13.05 -2.96 24.83
N CYS A 394 11.80 -2.91 25.29
CA CYS A 394 10.85 -1.86 24.95
C CYS A 394 9.96 -1.57 26.18
N GLN A 395 10.26 -0.51 26.88
CA GLN A 395 9.61 -0.17 28.16
C GLN A 395 8.26 0.52 27.97
N GLN A 396 7.88 0.83 26.76
CA GLN A 396 6.66 1.56 26.47
C GLN A 396 5.76 0.77 25.51
N PRO A 397 4.46 0.71 25.73
CA PRO A 397 3.54 0.12 24.77
C PRO A 397 3.44 0.94 23.47
N ALA A 398 3.89 2.18 23.48
CA ALA A 398 3.81 3.13 22.38
C ALA A 398 5.17 3.72 22.06
N VAL A 399 5.47 3.86 20.77
CA VAL A 399 6.61 4.62 20.26
C VAL A 399 6.08 5.89 19.62
N VAL A 400 6.45 7.04 20.17
CA VAL A 400 5.97 8.36 19.74
C VAL A 400 7.07 9.13 19.02
N GLU A 401 6.65 10.08 18.21
CA GLU A 401 7.53 11.02 17.55
C GLU A 401 7.66 12.29 18.40
N PRO A 402 8.84 12.94 18.36
CA PRO A 402 9.07 14.20 19.07
C PRO A 402 8.25 15.35 18.50
#